data_c9d9d421a304e69d139fe20150ea98c1
#
_entry.id   c9d9d421a304e69d139fe20150ea98c1
#
_cell.length_a   1.000
_cell.length_b   1.000
_cell.length_c   1.000
_cell.angle_alpha   90.00
_cell.angle_beta   90.00
_cell.angle_gamma   90.00
#
_symmetry.space_group_name_H-M   'P 1'
#
loop_
_entity.id
_entity.type
_entity.pdbx_description
1 polymer ?
#
loop_
_entity_poly.entity_id
_entity_poly.type
_entity_poly.pdbx_seq_one_letter_code
_entity_poly.pdbx_strand_id
1 'polypeptide(L)'
;MTIKSDSWIQRMAAEQDMISPFEPGQVREDRGARVISWGTSSYGYDVRCADEFKVFTNIHSATVDPKAFVERSFVDVKSDVCVIPPNSFALARTVEYFKIPRSVLTICLGKSTYARCGIIVNVTPLEPEWEGHVTLEFSNTTTLPAKIYANEGVA
;
A
#
# COMPACT_ATOMS: atom_id res chain seq x y z
N MET A 1 -15.33 7.66 20.10
CA MET A 1 -14.46 7.19 18.98
C MET A 1 -13.66 5.99 19.47
N THR A 2 -13.66 4.86 18.76
CA THR A 2 -12.99 3.62 19.20
C THR A 2 -12.27 2.99 18.02
N ILE A 3 -11.12 2.37 18.28
CA ILE A 3 -10.45 1.48 17.31
C ILE A 3 -11.32 0.25 17.14
N LYS A 4 -11.48 -0.21 15.90
CA LYS A 4 -12.34 -1.34 15.55
C LYS A 4 -11.56 -2.65 15.59
N SER A 5 -12.18 -3.71 16.14
CA SER A 5 -11.59 -5.05 16.21
C SER A 5 -11.73 -5.81 14.89
N ASP A 6 -11.00 -6.90 14.79
CA ASP A 6 -11.09 -7.89 13.71
C ASP A 6 -12.53 -8.33 13.40
N SER A 7 -13.29 -8.69 14.43
CA SER A 7 -14.69 -9.13 14.28
C SER A 7 -15.59 -8.04 13.70
N TRP A 8 -15.32 -6.76 14.02
CA TRP A 8 -16.03 -5.65 13.42
C TRP A 8 -15.62 -5.47 11.94
N ILE A 9 -14.31 -5.57 11.63
CA ILE A 9 -13.80 -5.46 10.27
C ILE A 9 -14.36 -6.57 9.38
N GLN A 10 -14.34 -7.82 9.85
CA GLN A 10 -14.91 -8.99 9.16
C GLN A 10 -16.39 -8.79 8.84
N ARG A 11 -17.17 -8.33 9.83
CA ARG A 11 -18.59 -8.04 9.63
C ARG A 11 -18.82 -6.96 8.58
N MET A 12 -18.08 -5.86 8.63
CA MET A 12 -18.23 -4.76 7.66
C MET A 12 -17.79 -5.16 6.25
N ALA A 13 -16.76 -5.99 6.13
CA ALA A 13 -16.37 -6.56 4.84
C ALA A 13 -17.46 -7.45 4.26
N ALA A 14 -18.12 -8.29 5.09
CA ALA A 14 -19.18 -9.19 4.64
C ALA A 14 -20.51 -8.46 4.33
N GLU A 15 -20.90 -7.48 5.13
CA GLU A 15 -22.20 -6.82 5.02
C GLU A 15 -22.21 -5.61 4.07
N GLN A 16 -21.07 -4.93 3.88
CA GLN A 16 -20.96 -3.67 3.14
C GLN A 16 -19.85 -3.65 2.09
N ASP A 17 -19.19 -4.76 1.82
CA ASP A 17 -18.04 -4.84 0.89
C ASP A 17 -16.94 -3.80 1.22
N MET A 18 -16.74 -3.51 2.52
CA MET A 18 -15.81 -2.47 2.96
C MET A 18 -14.40 -2.66 2.42
N ILE A 19 -13.96 -3.93 2.26
CA ILE A 19 -12.66 -4.34 1.71
C ILE A 19 -12.89 -5.48 0.71
N SER A 20 -12.39 -5.37 -0.51
CA SER A 20 -12.53 -6.40 -1.55
C SER A 20 -11.26 -6.51 -2.43
N PRO A 21 -10.66 -7.69 -2.65
CA PRO A 21 -10.98 -8.95 -1.97
C PRO A 21 -10.62 -8.91 -0.48
N PHE A 22 -11.40 -9.58 0.35
CA PHE A 22 -11.21 -9.60 1.80
C PHE A 22 -10.57 -10.92 2.27
N GLU A 23 -9.60 -10.81 3.18
CA GLU A 23 -8.98 -11.95 3.85
C GLU A 23 -9.26 -11.90 5.37
N PRO A 24 -9.99 -12.88 5.92
CA PRO A 24 -10.43 -12.83 7.32
C PRO A 24 -9.34 -13.08 8.36
N GLY A 25 -8.15 -13.54 7.93
CA GLY A 25 -7.03 -13.84 8.82
C GLY A 25 -5.71 -13.30 8.28
N GLN A 26 -4.63 -13.56 9.00
CA GLN A 26 -3.28 -13.21 8.58
C GLN A 26 -2.69 -14.32 7.70
N VAL A 27 -2.39 -14.01 6.44
CA VAL A 27 -1.64 -14.86 5.53
C VAL A 27 -0.14 -14.60 5.71
N ARG A 28 0.64 -15.64 5.93
CA ARG A 28 2.10 -15.60 6.12
C ARG A 28 2.86 -16.49 5.17
N GLU A 29 2.14 -17.34 4.47
CA GLU A 29 2.67 -18.27 3.46
C GLU A 29 1.71 -18.30 2.27
N ASP A 30 2.24 -18.23 1.08
CA ASP A 30 1.50 -18.43 -0.18
C ASP A 30 2.28 -19.41 -1.05
N ARG A 31 1.58 -20.41 -1.60
CA ARG A 31 2.14 -21.46 -2.47
C ARG A 31 3.39 -22.15 -1.92
N GLY A 32 3.44 -22.31 -0.59
CA GLY A 32 4.57 -22.94 0.09
C GLY A 32 5.79 -22.05 0.31
N ALA A 33 5.71 -20.77 -0.01
CA ALA A 33 6.74 -19.78 0.26
C ALA A 33 6.29 -18.79 1.36
N ARG A 34 7.23 -18.34 2.18
CA ARG A 34 6.98 -17.31 3.18
C ARG A 34 6.82 -15.96 2.50
N VAL A 35 5.75 -15.24 2.83
CA VAL A 35 5.45 -13.90 2.32
C VAL A 35 5.43 -12.86 3.45
N ILE A 36 5.56 -11.58 3.09
CA ILE A 36 5.27 -10.48 4.02
C ILE A 36 3.77 -10.48 4.29
N SER A 37 3.40 -10.68 5.55
CA SER A 37 2.02 -10.99 5.96
C SER A 37 1.01 -9.91 5.54
N TRP A 38 -0.19 -10.36 5.20
CA TRP A 38 -1.33 -9.52 4.82
C TRP A 38 -2.64 -10.12 5.32
N GLY A 39 -3.73 -9.34 5.25
CA GLY A 39 -5.05 -9.75 5.73
C GLY A 39 -5.40 -9.16 7.09
N THR A 40 -6.47 -9.67 7.72
CA THR A 40 -7.02 -9.12 8.95
C THR A 40 -6.10 -9.39 10.15
N SER A 41 -5.73 -8.34 10.87
CA SER A 41 -5.05 -8.38 12.17
C SER A 41 -6.05 -8.06 13.29
N SER A 42 -5.62 -8.10 14.57
CA SER A 42 -6.51 -7.90 15.72
C SER A 42 -7.28 -6.57 15.72
N TYR A 43 -6.70 -5.50 15.17
CA TYR A 43 -7.27 -4.16 15.15
C TYR A 43 -7.00 -3.41 13.84
N GLY A 44 -6.86 -4.13 12.74
CA GLY A 44 -6.58 -3.54 11.43
C GLY A 44 -6.57 -4.57 10.32
N TYR A 45 -6.17 -4.12 9.16
CA TYR A 45 -6.03 -4.94 7.97
C TYR A 45 -4.72 -4.60 7.27
N ASP A 46 -3.87 -5.59 7.07
CA ASP A 46 -2.63 -5.42 6.32
C ASP A 46 -2.93 -5.54 4.82
N VAL A 47 -2.70 -4.46 4.07
CA VAL A 47 -2.99 -4.36 2.64
C VAL A 47 -1.84 -4.86 1.78
N ARG A 48 -2.17 -5.42 0.61
CA ARG A 48 -1.20 -5.87 -0.38
C ARG A 48 -0.90 -4.80 -1.42
N CYS A 49 0.35 -4.78 -1.90
CA CYS A 49 0.74 -4.02 -3.08
C CYS A 49 0.33 -4.76 -4.36
N ALA A 50 -0.27 -4.08 -5.33
CA ALA A 50 -0.48 -4.64 -6.67
C ALA A 50 0.85 -4.75 -7.44
N ASP A 51 0.82 -5.42 -8.61
CA ASP A 51 1.99 -5.66 -9.46
C ASP A 51 2.31 -4.53 -10.46
N GLU A 52 1.62 -3.40 -10.33
CA GLU A 52 1.74 -2.23 -11.19
C GLU A 52 2.37 -1.07 -10.40
N PHE A 53 3.51 -0.60 -10.89
CA PHE A 53 4.31 0.43 -10.24
C PHE A 53 4.62 1.57 -11.21
N LYS A 54 4.76 2.78 -10.67
CA LYS A 54 5.33 3.95 -11.35
C LYS A 54 6.60 4.35 -10.62
N VAL A 55 7.75 4.04 -11.21
CA VAL A 55 9.06 4.34 -10.61
C VAL A 55 9.53 5.71 -11.07
N PHE A 56 9.85 6.59 -10.13
CA PHE A 56 10.32 7.94 -10.43
C PHE A 56 11.68 7.93 -11.12
N THR A 57 11.82 8.81 -12.14
CA THR A 57 13.06 9.11 -12.84
C THR A 57 13.26 10.62 -12.94
N ASN A 58 14.49 11.08 -12.75
CA ASN A 58 14.85 12.50 -12.78
C ASN A 58 15.34 13.00 -14.15
N ILE A 59 15.23 12.18 -15.20
CA ILE A 59 15.80 12.51 -16.54
C ILE A 59 14.94 13.51 -17.33
N HIS A 60 13.70 13.73 -16.95
CA HIS A 60 12.75 14.53 -17.70
C HIS A 60 12.36 15.86 -17.05
N SER A 61 12.84 16.13 -15.84
CA SER A 61 12.53 17.37 -15.13
C SER A 61 13.69 17.80 -14.25
N ALA A 62 13.94 19.11 -14.19
CA ALA A 62 14.94 19.71 -13.30
C ALA A 62 14.41 19.95 -11.87
N THR A 63 13.09 19.93 -11.70
CA THR A 63 12.41 20.18 -10.41
C THR A 63 11.17 19.30 -10.29
N VAL A 64 10.81 18.95 -9.06
CA VAL A 64 9.52 18.35 -8.74
C VAL A 64 8.57 19.45 -8.30
N ASP A 65 7.46 19.63 -9.03
CA ASP A 65 6.45 20.63 -8.71
C ASP A 65 5.07 19.96 -8.56
N PRO A 66 4.47 20.00 -7.37
CA PRO A 66 3.16 19.37 -7.13
C PRO A 66 2.02 20.08 -7.87
N LYS A 67 2.20 21.32 -8.33
CA LYS A 67 1.23 22.05 -9.15
C LYS A 67 1.42 21.85 -10.66
N ALA A 68 2.59 21.36 -11.06
CA ALA A 68 2.95 21.11 -12.46
C ALA A 68 3.57 19.70 -12.58
N PHE A 69 2.83 18.71 -12.16
CA PHE A 69 3.30 17.33 -12.14
C PHE A 69 3.58 16.81 -13.55
N VAL A 70 4.77 16.24 -13.74
CA VAL A 70 5.25 15.75 -15.05
C VAL A 70 5.12 14.22 -15.08
N GLU A 71 4.07 13.69 -15.70
CA GLU A 71 3.81 12.23 -15.78
C GLU A 71 4.99 11.44 -16.39
N ARG A 72 5.68 12.00 -17.40
CA ARG A 72 6.86 11.36 -18.00
C ARG A 72 8.07 11.25 -17.05
N SER A 73 7.97 11.80 -15.83
CA SER A 73 8.95 11.59 -14.77
C SER A 73 8.77 10.22 -14.07
N PHE A 74 7.88 9.38 -14.59
CA PHE A 74 7.68 8.02 -14.10
C PHE A 74 7.86 7.01 -15.24
N VAL A 75 8.41 5.85 -14.86
CA VAL A 75 8.47 4.66 -15.69
C VAL A 75 7.47 3.65 -15.14
N ASP A 76 6.55 3.21 -16.00
CA ASP A 76 5.60 2.16 -15.66
C ASP A 76 6.31 0.80 -15.64
N VAL A 77 6.16 0.07 -14.54
CA VAL A 77 6.75 -1.25 -14.32
C VAL A 77 5.64 -2.20 -13.88
N LYS A 78 5.48 -3.32 -14.58
CA LYS A 78 4.63 -4.42 -14.15
C LYS A 78 5.51 -5.63 -13.82
N SER A 79 5.54 -6.02 -12.54
CA SER A 79 6.45 -7.07 -12.07
C SER A 79 6.04 -7.58 -10.69
N ASP A 80 6.43 -8.83 -10.38
CA ASP A 80 6.29 -9.39 -9.03
C ASP A 80 7.21 -8.71 -8.00
N VAL A 81 8.28 -8.06 -8.47
CA VAL A 81 9.21 -7.32 -7.61
C VAL A 81 9.58 -6.00 -8.28
N CYS A 82 9.22 -4.90 -7.64
CA CYS A 82 9.68 -3.56 -8.02
C CYS A 82 11.01 -3.26 -7.33
N VAL A 83 11.98 -2.70 -8.08
CA VAL A 83 13.24 -2.21 -7.54
C VAL A 83 13.25 -0.69 -7.60
N ILE A 84 13.22 -0.05 -6.42
CA ILE A 84 13.30 1.41 -6.31
C ILE A 84 14.76 1.85 -6.21
N PRO A 85 15.27 2.72 -7.08
CA PRO A 85 16.63 3.22 -7.01
C PRO A 85 16.96 3.89 -5.65
N PRO A 86 18.24 4.02 -5.30
CA PRO A 86 18.66 4.76 -4.10
C PRO A 86 18.10 6.17 -4.06
N ASN A 87 17.62 6.62 -2.90
CA ASN A 87 17.09 7.97 -2.69
C ASN A 87 15.99 8.38 -3.70
N SER A 88 15.24 7.40 -4.21
CA SER A 88 14.13 7.59 -5.13
C SER A 88 12.82 7.09 -4.54
N PHE A 89 11.74 7.17 -5.31
CA PHE A 89 10.43 6.72 -4.86
C PHE A 89 9.65 6.05 -5.99
N ALA A 90 8.60 5.34 -5.61
CA ALA A 90 7.66 4.74 -6.54
C ALA A 90 6.24 4.89 -6.03
N LEU A 91 5.30 4.93 -6.95
CA LEU A 91 3.88 4.85 -6.67
C LEU A 91 3.37 3.46 -7.04
N ALA A 92 2.43 2.95 -6.28
CA ALA A 92 1.67 1.76 -6.60
C ALA A 92 0.24 1.91 -6.08
N ARG A 93 -0.57 0.86 -6.21
CA ARG A 93 -1.90 0.80 -5.62
C ARG A 93 -2.08 -0.46 -4.80
N THR A 94 -3.06 -0.46 -3.92
CA THR A 94 -3.46 -1.69 -3.23
C THR A 94 -4.11 -2.69 -4.19
N VAL A 95 -3.95 -3.99 -3.88
CA VAL A 95 -4.76 -5.05 -4.48
C VAL A 95 -6.22 -4.88 -4.03
N GLU A 96 -6.40 -4.56 -2.76
CA GLU A 96 -7.71 -4.35 -2.15
C GLU A 96 -8.36 -3.06 -2.64
N TYR A 97 -9.65 -3.14 -2.90
CA TYR A 97 -10.56 -2.01 -3.13
C TYR A 97 -11.31 -1.72 -1.83
N PHE A 98 -11.45 -0.46 -1.47
CA PHE A 98 -12.07 -0.02 -0.23
C PHE A 98 -13.35 0.75 -0.48
N LYS A 99 -14.34 0.55 0.41
CA LYS A 99 -15.56 1.37 0.53
C LYS A 99 -15.69 1.78 1.99
N ILE A 100 -15.21 2.96 2.32
CA ILE A 100 -15.15 3.41 3.72
C ILE A 100 -16.54 3.87 4.17
N PRO A 101 -17.13 3.27 5.21
CA PRO A 101 -18.44 3.67 5.70
C PRO A 101 -18.44 5.10 6.24
N ARG A 102 -19.60 5.77 6.16
CA ARG A 102 -19.81 7.14 6.67
C ARG A 102 -19.35 7.37 8.11
N SER A 103 -19.41 6.35 8.92
CA SER A 103 -19.08 6.41 10.36
C SER A 103 -17.62 6.07 10.68
N VAL A 104 -16.76 5.91 9.66
CA VAL A 104 -15.37 5.44 9.80
C VAL A 104 -14.40 6.39 9.14
N LEU A 105 -13.32 6.70 9.83
CA LEU A 105 -12.07 7.22 9.29
C LEU A 105 -11.03 6.10 9.38
N THR A 106 -10.31 5.82 8.28
CA THR A 106 -9.23 4.84 8.28
C THR A 106 -7.89 5.55 8.21
N ILE A 107 -6.97 5.16 9.09
CA ILE A 107 -5.57 5.61 9.05
C ILE A 107 -4.74 4.45 8.53
N CYS A 108 -4.00 4.69 7.46
CA CYS A 108 -3.08 3.72 6.88
C CYS A 108 -1.64 4.06 7.26
N LEU A 109 -0.89 3.07 7.70
CA LEU A 109 0.51 3.19 8.14
C LEU A 109 1.36 2.13 7.44
N GLY A 110 2.58 2.51 7.07
CA GLY A 110 3.54 1.58 6.47
C GLY A 110 3.92 0.45 7.41
N LYS A 111 4.11 -0.75 6.85
CA LYS A 111 4.46 -1.95 7.60
C LYS A 111 5.88 -1.88 8.14
N SER A 112 6.08 -2.29 9.40
CA SER A 112 7.38 -2.25 10.09
C SER A 112 8.48 -3.06 9.38
N THR A 113 8.12 -4.08 8.62
CA THR A 113 9.03 -4.87 7.80
C THR A 113 9.80 -3.99 6.81
N TYR A 114 9.11 -3.08 6.13
CA TYR A 114 9.71 -2.13 5.20
C TYR A 114 10.39 -0.97 5.94
N ALA A 115 9.77 -0.46 7.00
CA ALA A 115 10.35 0.64 7.78
C ALA A 115 11.73 0.31 8.34
N ARG A 116 11.96 -0.93 8.78
CA ARG A 116 13.28 -1.41 9.26
C ARG A 116 14.34 -1.49 8.17
N CYS A 117 13.92 -1.51 6.90
CA CYS A 117 14.81 -1.47 5.74
C CYS A 117 15.00 -0.05 5.19
N GLY A 118 14.54 0.98 5.91
CA GLY A 118 14.62 2.36 5.44
C GLY A 118 13.65 2.68 4.30
N ILE A 119 12.59 1.90 4.15
CA ILE A 119 11.53 2.17 3.16
C ILE A 119 10.33 2.74 3.88
N ILE A 120 9.92 3.93 3.49
CA ILE A 120 8.72 4.59 3.99
C ILE A 120 7.58 4.26 3.02
N VAL A 121 6.46 3.78 3.57
CA VAL A 121 5.19 3.69 2.85
C VAL A 121 4.31 4.79 3.41
N ASN A 122 4.08 5.82 2.61
CA ASN A 122 3.21 6.92 2.96
C ASN A 122 1.84 6.73 2.34
N VAL A 123 0.80 7.05 3.09
CA VAL A 123 -0.60 6.97 2.64
C VAL A 123 -1.41 8.03 3.38
N THR A 124 -2.29 8.69 2.67
CA THR A 124 -3.23 9.63 3.30
C THR A 124 -4.33 8.90 4.07
N PRO A 125 -4.99 9.54 5.06
CA PRO A 125 -6.20 8.99 5.66
C PRO A 125 -7.28 8.71 4.62
N LEU A 126 -8.04 7.61 4.79
CA LEU A 126 -9.20 7.32 3.97
C LEU A 126 -10.42 7.92 4.66
N GLU A 127 -10.95 8.97 4.07
CA GLU A 127 -12.07 9.72 4.61
C GLU A 127 -13.39 8.91 4.59
N PRO A 128 -14.36 9.25 5.45
CA PRO A 128 -15.71 8.68 5.37
C PRO A 128 -16.29 8.81 3.96
N GLU A 129 -16.90 7.73 3.48
CA GLU A 129 -17.50 7.61 2.13
C GLU A 129 -16.49 7.61 0.97
N TRP A 130 -15.19 7.60 1.25
CA TRP A 130 -14.19 7.39 0.21
C TRP A 130 -14.23 5.96 -0.33
N GLU A 131 -14.08 5.83 -1.64
CA GLU A 131 -14.12 4.55 -2.33
C GLU A 131 -13.00 4.48 -3.38
N GLY A 132 -12.25 3.38 -3.42
CA GLY A 132 -11.17 3.19 -4.40
C GLY A 132 -10.07 2.22 -3.97
N HIS A 133 -9.09 2.05 -4.86
CA HIS A 133 -7.78 1.49 -4.49
C HIS A 133 -6.92 2.58 -3.86
N VAL A 134 -6.23 2.25 -2.78
CA VAL A 134 -5.34 3.19 -2.11
C VAL A 134 -4.06 3.36 -2.92
N THR A 135 -3.65 4.59 -3.17
CA THR A 135 -2.31 4.87 -3.71
C THR A 135 -1.28 4.66 -2.59
N LEU A 136 -0.28 3.84 -2.88
CA LEU A 136 0.85 3.53 -2.01
C LEU A 136 2.06 4.33 -2.51
N GLU A 137 2.66 5.12 -1.62
CA GLU A 137 3.76 6.02 -1.93
C GLU A 137 5.03 5.50 -1.23
N PHE A 138 5.85 4.75 -1.96
CA PHE A 138 7.08 4.15 -1.44
C PHE A 138 8.26 5.08 -1.62
N SER A 139 8.92 5.47 -0.52
CA SER A 139 10.18 6.22 -0.56
C SER A 139 11.34 5.33 -0.10
N ASN A 140 12.36 5.17 -0.95
CA ASN A 140 13.61 4.53 -0.59
C ASN A 140 14.58 5.59 -0.04
N THR A 141 14.74 5.63 1.28
CA THR A 141 15.62 6.59 1.95
C THR A 141 17.06 6.08 2.08
N THR A 142 17.37 4.92 1.50
CA THR A 142 18.68 4.30 1.60
C THR A 142 19.55 4.60 0.39
N THR A 143 20.84 4.34 0.51
CA THR A 143 21.81 4.43 -0.58
C THR A 143 21.90 3.17 -1.44
N LEU A 144 21.04 2.18 -1.19
CA LEU A 144 20.96 0.92 -1.93
C LEU A 144 19.62 0.81 -2.67
N PRO A 145 19.56 0.06 -3.79
CA PRO A 145 18.28 -0.29 -4.40
C PRO A 145 17.39 -1.08 -3.43
N ALA A 146 16.11 -0.74 -3.35
CA ALA A 146 15.15 -1.36 -2.44
C ALA A 146 14.10 -2.17 -3.20
N LYS A 147 13.75 -3.35 -2.70
CA LYS A 147 12.74 -4.24 -3.30
C LYS A 147 11.40 -4.07 -2.62
N ILE A 148 10.35 -3.96 -3.42
CA ILE A 148 8.94 -4.06 -3.02
C ILE A 148 8.35 -5.29 -3.69
N TYR A 149 7.69 -6.14 -2.92
CA TYR A 149 7.08 -7.38 -3.42
C TYR A 149 5.60 -7.15 -3.71
N ALA A 150 5.19 -7.45 -4.95
CA ALA A 150 3.79 -7.44 -5.36
C ALA A 150 3.01 -8.58 -4.69
N ASN A 151 1.71 -8.38 -4.49
CA ASN A 151 0.79 -9.31 -3.85
C ASN A 151 1.12 -9.68 -2.39
N GLU A 152 2.07 -8.96 -1.77
CA GLU A 152 2.44 -9.11 -0.37
C GLU A 152 2.08 -7.86 0.45
N GLY A 153 2.08 -8.00 1.78
CA GLY A 153 1.67 -6.94 2.71
C GLY A 153 2.68 -5.78 2.76
N VAL A 154 2.18 -4.53 2.70
CA VAL A 154 3.03 -3.32 2.67
C VAL A 154 2.64 -2.24 3.67
N ALA A 155 1.36 -2.20 4.10
CA ALA A 155 0.84 -1.17 5.01
C ALA A 155 -0.29 -1.72 5.86
#